data_872b471d8f468a5648eee102244bb51b
#
_entry.id   872b471d8f468a5648eee102244bb51b
#
_cell.length_a   1.000
_cell.length_b   1.000
_cell.length_c   1.000
_cell.angle_alpha   90.00
_cell.angle_beta   90.00
_cell.angle_gamma   90.00
#
_symmetry.space_group_name_H-M   'P 1'
#
loop_
_entity.id
_entity.type
_entity.pdbx_description
1 polymer ?
#
loop_
_entity_poly.entity_id
_entity_poly.type
_entity_poly.pdbx_seq_one_letter_code
_entity_poly.pdbx_strand_id
1 'polypeptide(L)'
;MTLVPHVIANERTYPMPKRCAIAICLDGCEPEYLDVAIAEGLMPNLQMMRETGTDRIAHSVIPSFTNPNNLSIATGRPPAVHGICGNYLFDPDTGEEVMMNDVRFLRAPTVFSRFYEAGARVAMVTAKDKLRALLSAGLKFDEGRAIAFSAERADETSVANNGVENASEWLGMPVPEVYSAELSEFVFAAGIKLLTEMKPDIMYLSTTDYVQHKFSPQEQGAKDFYAMFDRYLGELQKFDVAIVVTADHGMKPKHDDNKKPAVILSLIHISEPTRQAEI
;
A
#
# COMPACT_ATOMS: atom_id res chain seq x y z
N MET A 1 1.08 -36.75 1.87
CA MET A 1 0.99 -35.35 1.43
C MET A 1 0.21 -34.59 2.50
N THR A 2 0.86 -33.82 3.32
CA THR A 2 0.17 -32.97 4.31
C THR A 2 -0.53 -31.86 3.54
N LEU A 3 -1.87 -31.80 3.65
CA LEU A 3 -2.66 -30.74 3.04
C LEU A 3 -2.19 -29.39 3.65
N VAL A 4 -1.69 -28.48 2.83
CA VAL A 4 -1.40 -27.12 3.27
C VAL A 4 -2.74 -26.46 3.59
N PRO A 5 -2.93 -25.91 4.81
CA PRO A 5 -4.17 -25.21 5.14
C PRO A 5 -4.42 -24.07 4.14
N HIS A 6 -5.67 -23.89 3.75
CA HIS A 6 -6.07 -22.85 2.81
C HIS A 6 -7.02 -21.85 3.49
N VAL A 7 -6.92 -20.60 3.09
CA VAL A 7 -7.79 -19.50 3.50
C VAL A 7 -8.63 -19.09 2.30
N ILE A 8 -9.93 -18.92 2.49
CA ILE A 8 -10.83 -18.41 1.46
C ILE A 8 -11.15 -16.95 1.76
N ALA A 9 -10.82 -16.08 0.81
CA ALA A 9 -11.20 -14.68 0.84
C ALA A 9 -11.83 -14.29 -0.49
N ASN A 10 -13.05 -13.77 -0.44
CA ASN A 10 -13.77 -13.24 -1.61
C ASN A 10 -13.76 -14.20 -2.81
N GLU A 11 -14.12 -15.49 -2.59
CA GLU A 11 -14.19 -16.56 -3.59
C GLU A 11 -12.82 -16.92 -4.21
N ARG A 12 -11.72 -16.55 -3.56
CA ARG A 12 -10.37 -16.98 -3.92
C ARG A 12 -9.75 -17.80 -2.80
N THR A 13 -9.00 -18.81 -3.18
CA THR A 13 -8.31 -19.69 -2.24
C THR A 13 -6.83 -19.32 -2.17
N TYR A 14 -6.34 -19.12 -0.97
CA TYR A 14 -4.95 -18.77 -0.68
C TYR A 14 -4.33 -19.84 0.22
N PRO A 15 -3.15 -20.37 -0.09
CA PRO A 15 -2.44 -21.25 0.82
C PRO A 15 -1.93 -20.48 2.03
N MET A 16 -1.93 -21.10 3.21
CA MET A 16 -1.20 -20.54 4.35
C MET A 16 0.29 -20.40 4.01
N PRO A 17 0.91 -19.26 4.27
CA PRO A 17 2.31 -19.05 3.97
C PRO A 17 3.18 -19.98 4.81
N LYS A 18 4.22 -20.55 4.19
CA LYS A 18 5.22 -21.40 4.89
C LYS A 18 6.33 -20.56 5.54
N ARG A 19 6.48 -19.34 5.10
CA ARG A 19 7.40 -18.30 5.58
C ARG A 19 6.69 -16.97 5.47
N CYS A 20 7.13 -15.93 6.17
CA CYS A 20 6.47 -14.64 6.11
C CYS A 20 6.31 -14.16 4.66
N ALA A 21 5.06 -13.85 4.28
CA ALA A 21 4.74 -13.24 3.01
C ALA A 21 4.61 -11.72 3.19
N ILE A 22 5.48 -10.97 2.54
CA ILE A 22 5.52 -9.51 2.62
C ILE A 22 5.02 -8.93 1.30
N ALA A 23 3.98 -8.09 1.35
CA ALA A 23 3.59 -7.25 0.23
C ALA A 23 3.99 -5.81 0.53
N ILE A 24 4.77 -5.21 -0.35
CA ILE A 24 5.21 -3.81 -0.29
C ILE A 24 4.49 -3.06 -1.39
N CYS A 25 3.69 -2.06 -1.04
CA CYS A 25 3.06 -1.15 -1.97
C CYS A 25 3.83 0.18 -1.98
N LEU A 26 4.49 0.46 -3.09
CA LEU A 26 5.15 1.74 -3.34
C LEU A 26 4.11 2.67 -3.99
N ASP A 27 3.50 3.53 -3.18
CA ASP A 27 2.45 4.45 -3.61
C ASP A 27 2.95 5.38 -4.73
N GLY A 28 2.19 5.47 -5.82
CA GLY A 28 2.51 6.31 -6.96
C GLY A 28 3.71 5.86 -7.80
N CYS A 29 4.22 4.65 -7.61
CA CYS A 29 5.42 4.16 -8.29
C CYS A 29 5.14 3.79 -9.75
N GLU A 30 5.36 4.73 -10.67
CA GLU A 30 5.42 4.46 -12.11
C GLU A 30 6.66 3.61 -12.42
N PRO A 31 6.59 2.62 -13.34
CA PRO A 31 7.74 1.78 -13.71
C PRO A 31 9.02 2.55 -14.08
N GLU A 32 8.90 3.73 -14.68
CA GLU A 32 10.04 4.58 -15.05
C GLU A 32 10.94 4.95 -13.88
N TYR A 33 10.38 5.15 -12.66
CA TYR A 33 11.19 5.42 -11.47
C TYR A 33 12.15 4.27 -11.16
N LEU A 34 11.66 3.03 -11.27
CA LEU A 34 12.46 1.84 -11.03
C LEU A 34 13.49 1.63 -12.13
N ASP A 35 13.09 1.83 -13.39
CA ASP A 35 13.96 1.62 -14.55
C ASP A 35 15.13 2.61 -14.55
N VAL A 36 14.89 3.88 -14.24
CA VAL A 36 15.95 4.90 -14.10
C VAL A 36 16.87 4.57 -12.94
N ALA A 37 16.35 4.27 -11.77
CA ALA A 37 17.15 3.98 -10.60
C ALA A 37 17.99 2.69 -10.76
N ILE A 38 17.45 1.65 -11.40
CA ILE A 38 18.19 0.43 -11.73
C ILE A 38 19.30 0.72 -12.75
N ALA A 39 18.99 1.47 -13.83
CA ALA A 39 19.97 1.81 -14.85
C ALA A 39 21.16 2.61 -14.30
N GLU A 40 20.95 3.39 -13.24
CA GLU A 40 22.00 4.13 -12.55
C GLU A 40 22.69 3.32 -11.42
N GLY A 41 22.31 2.04 -11.23
CA GLY A 41 22.91 1.16 -10.23
C GLY A 41 22.48 1.45 -8.79
N LEU A 42 21.40 2.22 -8.58
CA LEU A 42 20.89 2.61 -7.26
C LEU A 42 20.03 1.53 -6.61
N MET A 43 19.54 0.55 -7.38
CA MET A 43 18.63 -0.49 -6.92
C MET A 43 19.12 -1.91 -7.25
N PRO A 44 20.30 -2.33 -6.76
CA PRO A 44 20.85 -3.67 -7.05
C PRO A 44 20.01 -4.82 -6.48
N ASN A 45 19.35 -4.63 -5.33
CA ASN A 45 18.51 -5.67 -4.71
C ASN A 45 17.22 -5.90 -5.50
N LEU A 46 16.57 -4.82 -5.98
CA LEU A 46 15.40 -4.93 -6.83
C LEU A 46 15.76 -5.49 -8.21
N GLN A 47 16.90 -5.08 -8.78
CA GLN A 47 17.39 -5.64 -10.03
C GLN A 47 17.55 -7.16 -9.93
N MET A 48 18.20 -7.65 -8.87
CA MET A 48 18.33 -9.08 -8.61
C MET A 48 16.96 -9.77 -8.47
N MET A 49 15.99 -9.13 -7.81
CA MET A 49 14.62 -9.66 -7.73
C MET A 49 13.95 -9.78 -9.09
N ARG A 50 14.11 -8.80 -9.99
CA ARG A 50 13.58 -8.85 -11.35
C ARG A 50 14.22 -9.99 -12.16
N GLU A 51 15.52 -10.21 -12.02
CA GLU A 51 16.27 -11.24 -12.75
C GLU A 51 15.95 -12.66 -12.27
N THR A 52 15.69 -12.85 -10.98
CA THR A 52 15.50 -14.18 -10.37
C THR A 52 14.04 -14.50 -10.05
N GLY A 53 13.17 -13.51 -10.07
CA GLY A 53 11.76 -13.63 -9.72
C GLY A 53 10.82 -13.49 -10.91
N THR A 54 9.73 -12.79 -10.68
CA THR A 54 8.73 -12.48 -11.71
C THR A 54 8.48 -10.99 -11.72
N ASP A 55 8.62 -10.35 -12.90
CA ASP A 55 8.29 -8.96 -13.12
C ASP A 55 7.13 -8.86 -14.12
N ARG A 56 6.09 -8.09 -13.78
CA ARG A 56 4.88 -7.92 -14.59
C ARG A 56 4.33 -6.50 -14.46
N ILE A 57 3.95 -5.92 -15.58
CA ILE A 57 3.15 -4.70 -15.59
C ILE A 57 1.70 -5.05 -15.27
N ALA A 58 1.11 -4.30 -14.36
CA ALA A 58 -0.31 -4.38 -14.02
C ALA A 58 -0.97 -3.01 -14.24
N HIS A 59 -2.28 -3.03 -14.50
CA HIS A 59 -3.07 -1.80 -14.59
C HIS A 59 -3.76 -1.53 -13.27
N SER A 60 -3.74 -0.27 -12.83
CA SER A 60 -4.58 0.20 -11.74
C SER A 60 -6.06 0.23 -12.13
N VAL A 61 -6.95 0.22 -11.16
CA VAL A 61 -8.37 0.49 -11.43
C VAL A 61 -8.57 1.97 -11.78
N ILE A 62 -9.63 2.28 -12.49
CA ILE A 62 -10.02 3.65 -12.83
C ILE A 62 -11.23 4.04 -11.96
N PRO A 63 -11.13 5.18 -11.22
CA PRO A 63 -10.01 6.13 -11.12
C PRO A 63 -8.80 5.57 -10.36
N SER A 64 -7.59 6.00 -10.77
CA SER A 64 -6.30 5.54 -10.23
C SER A 64 -5.97 6.22 -8.91
N PHE A 65 -6.77 6.00 -7.88
CA PHE A 65 -6.56 6.55 -6.54
C PHE A 65 -6.02 5.50 -5.58
N THR A 66 -5.35 5.96 -4.52
CA THR A 66 -4.72 5.14 -3.50
C THR A 66 -5.69 4.15 -2.85
N ASN A 67 -6.83 4.63 -2.31
CA ASN A 67 -7.75 3.74 -1.59
C ASN A 67 -8.35 2.63 -2.47
N PRO A 68 -8.94 2.88 -3.66
CA PRO A 68 -9.49 1.82 -4.51
C PRO A 68 -8.48 0.75 -4.88
N ASN A 69 -7.24 1.16 -5.17
CA ASN A 69 -6.20 0.24 -5.63
C ASN A 69 -5.60 -0.55 -4.47
N ASN A 70 -5.28 0.09 -3.33
CA ASN A 70 -4.84 -0.63 -2.14
C ASN A 70 -5.89 -1.64 -1.66
N LEU A 71 -7.19 -1.27 -1.68
CA LEU A 71 -8.25 -2.21 -1.31
C LEU A 71 -8.45 -3.31 -2.36
N SER A 72 -8.18 -3.05 -3.64
CA SER A 72 -8.16 -4.10 -4.67
C SER A 72 -7.03 -5.11 -4.41
N ILE A 73 -5.85 -4.64 -4.00
CA ILE A 73 -4.72 -5.50 -3.56
C ILE A 73 -5.13 -6.28 -2.30
N ALA A 74 -5.60 -5.56 -1.26
CA ALA A 74 -5.90 -6.14 0.05
C ALA A 74 -7.09 -7.11 0.08
N THR A 75 -8.04 -6.97 -0.85
CA THR A 75 -9.20 -7.87 -0.96
C THR A 75 -9.05 -8.92 -2.05
N GLY A 76 -8.07 -8.74 -2.96
CA GLY A 76 -7.92 -9.54 -4.17
C GLY A 76 -9.09 -9.37 -5.16
N ARG A 77 -9.87 -8.29 -5.05
CA ARG A 77 -11.10 -8.05 -5.84
C ARG A 77 -11.19 -6.58 -6.28
N PRO A 78 -11.88 -6.28 -7.39
CA PRO A 78 -12.06 -4.91 -7.88
C PRO A 78 -13.06 -4.11 -7.01
N PRO A 79 -13.12 -2.77 -7.19
CA PRO A 79 -14.07 -1.89 -6.50
C PRO A 79 -15.54 -2.32 -6.56
N ALA A 80 -15.98 -2.95 -7.63
CA ALA A 80 -17.32 -3.50 -7.75
C ALA A 80 -17.67 -4.53 -6.64
N VAL A 81 -16.66 -5.19 -6.08
CA VAL A 81 -16.82 -6.16 -4.98
C VAL A 81 -16.56 -5.51 -3.63
N HIS A 82 -15.43 -4.81 -3.47
CA HIS A 82 -15.05 -4.27 -2.15
C HIS A 82 -15.69 -2.91 -1.81
N GLY A 83 -16.31 -2.23 -2.77
CA GLY A 83 -17.12 -1.02 -2.53
C GLY A 83 -16.36 0.30 -2.55
N ILE A 84 -15.04 0.31 -2.31
CA ILE A 84 -14.23 1.52 -2.29
C ILE A 84 -13.84 1.87 -3.73
N CYS A 85 -14.53 2.84 -4.34
CA CYS A 85 -14.38 3.17 -5.76
C CYS A 85 -13.75 4.56 -6.02
N GLY A 86 -13.43 5.31 -4.98
CA GLY A 86 -12.85 6.65 -5.09
C GLY A 86 -12.36 7.17 -3.76
N ASN A 87 -11.99 8.45 -3.71
CA ASN A 87 -11.65 9.13 -2.46
C ASN A 87 -12.89 9.73 -1.78
N TYR A 88 -13.92 10.05 -2.57
CA TYR A 88 -15.19 10.63 -2.12
C TYR A 88 -16.35 9.92 -2.79
N LEU A 89 -17.50 9.97 -2.14
CA LEU A 89 -18.80 9.63 -2.71
C LEU A 89 -19.84 10.66 -2.24
N PHE A 90 -20.89 10.81 -3.03
CA PHE A 90 -22.13 11.41 -2.54
C PHE A 90 -22.91 10.33 -1.79
N ASP A 91 -23.03 10.46 -0.48
CA ASP A 91 -23.74 9.49 0.37
C ASP A 91 -25.26 9.75 0.23
N PRO A 92 -26.01 8.82 -0.38
CA PRO A 92 -27.44 9.02 -0.58
C PRO A 92 -28.25 9.02 0.73
N ASP A 93 -27.71 8.44 1.80
CA ASP A 93 -28.39 8.36 3.09
C ASP A 93 -28.30 9.68 3.86
N THR A 94 -27.20 10.41 3.71
CA THR A 94 -26.99 11.71 4.38
C THR A 94 -27.21 12.90 3.45
N GLY A 95 -27.12 12.72 2.13
CA GLY A 95 -27.16 13.80 1.14
C GLY A 95 -25.88 14.65 1.10
N GLU A 96 -24.77 14.13 1.62
CA GLU A 96 -23.48 14.84 1.74
C GLU A 96 -22.38 14.17 0.93
N GLU A 97 -21.35 14.96 0.56
CA GLU A 97 -20.09 14.41 0.05
C GLU A 97 -19.24 13.92 1.23
N VAL A 98 -18.94 12.64 1.23
CA VAL A 98 -18.14 12.01 2.31
C VAL A 98 -16.90 11.32 1.75
N MET A 99 -15.84 11.29 2.55
CA MET A 99 -14.62 10.57 2.20
C MET A 99 -14.82 9.06 2.29
N MET A 100 -14.37 8.31 1.26
CA MET A 100 -14.39 6.85 1.24
C MET A 100 -13.20 6.24 2.01
N ASN A 101 -13.00 6.67 3.25
CA ASN A 101 -11.98 6.16 4.17
C ASN A 101 -12.58 5.52 5.45
N ASP A 102 -13.91 5.43 5.53
CA ASP A 102 -14.61 4.75 6.61
C ASP A 102 -14.84 3.28 6.26
N VAL A 103 -14.56 2.40 7.21
CA VAL A 103 -14.74 0.95 7.10
C VAL A 103 -16.19 0.56 6.76
N ARG A 104 -17.18 1.40 7.09
CA ARG A 104 -18.59 1.17 6.75
C ARG A 104 -18.87 1.02 5.24
N PHE A 105 -17.99 1.59 4.40
CA PHE A 105 -18.09 1.47 2.94
C PHE A 105 -17.43 0.20 2.38
N LEU A 106 -16.64 -0.49 3.19
CA LEU A 106 -15.97 -1.71 2.78
C LEU A 106 -16.97 -2.88 2.78
N ARG A 107 -17.22 -3.44 1.59
CA ARG A 107 -18.22 -4.50 1.38
C ARG A 107 -17.63 -5.90 1.35
N ALA A 108 -16.31 -6.02 1.35
CA ALA A 108 -15.60 -7.29 1.30
C ALA A 108 -14.50 -7.35 2.36
N PRO A 109 -14.29 -8.48 3.02
CA PRO A 109 -13.20 -8.64 3.96
C PRO A 109 -11.84 -8.54 3.26
N THR A 110 -10.83 -8.06 3.98
CA THR A 110 -9.46 -8.11 3.47
C THR A 110 -8.92 -9.54 3.51
N VAL A 111 -7.97 -9.85 2.66
CA VAL A 111 -7.20 -11.11 2.73
C VAL A 111 -6.53 -11.22 4.11
N PHE A 112 -6.06 -10.11 4.66
CA PHE A 112 -5.42 -10.04 5.98
C PHE A 112 -6.36 -10.48 7.11
N SER A 113 -7.60 -9.98 7.13
CA SER A 113 -8.59 -10.39 8.15
C SER A 113 -8.91 -11.89 8.06
N ARG A 114 -8.97 -12.45 6.84
CA ARG A 114 -9.21 -13.88 6.66
C ARG A 114 -8.04 -14.74 7.10
N PHE A 115 -6.80 -14.32 6.85
CA PHE A 115 -5.63 -14.99 7.38
C PHE A 115 -5.59 -14.90 8.92
N TYR A 116 -5.91 -13.73 9.49
CA TYR A 116 -6.01 -13.55 10.93
C TYR A 116 -7.04 -14.49 11.57
N GLU A 117 -8.25 -14.59 11.00
CA GLU A 117 -9.31 -15.52 11.42
C GLU A 117 -8.84 -16.98 11.34
N ALA A 118 -8.00 -17.32 10.38
CA ALA A 118 -7.39 -18.65 10.24
C ALA A 118 -6.20 -18.90 11.19
N GLY A 119 -5.89 -17.96 12.08
CA GLY A 119 -4.86 -18.10 13.10
C GLY A 119 -3.49 -17.49 12.75
N ALA A 120 -3.35 -16.85 11.60
CA ALA A 120 -2.10 -16.19 11.22
C ALA A 120 -1.80 -14.95 12.07
N ARG A 121 -0.51 -14.64 12.22
CA ARG A 121 -0.02 -13.36 12.73
C ARG A 121 0.09 -12.37 11.59
N VAL A 122 -0.56 -11.22 11.74
CA VAL A 122 -0.69 -10.21 10.69
C VAL A 122 -0.06 -8.90 11.13
N ALA A 123 0.82 -8.35 10.31
CA ALA A 123 1.42 -7.03 10.54
C ALA A 123 1.12 -6.10 9.37
N MET A 124 0.81 -4.84 9.68
CA MET A 124 0.63 -3.78 8.67
C MET A 124 1.26 -2.50 9.15
N VAL A 125 2.01 -1.85 8.28
CA VAL A 125 2.48 -0.48 8.51
C VAL A 125 2.22 0.33 7.26
N THR A 126 1.55 1.45 7.43
CA THR A 126 1.26 2.40 6.34
C THR A 126 1.89 3.75 6.64
N ALA A 127 2.19 4.53 5.62
CA ALA A 127 2.60 5.91 5.83
C ALA A 127 1.44 6.75 6.42
N LYS A 128 0.21 6.54 5.92
CA LYS A 128 -0.99 7.33 6.25
C LYS A 128 -2.03 6.52 7.03
N ASP A 129 -2.65 7.14 8.05
CA ASP A 129 -3.60 6.46 8.95
C ASP A 129 -4.93 6.11 8.28
N LYS A 130 -5.42 6.93 7.37
CA LYS A 130 -6.68 6.67 6.65
C LYS A 130 -6.67 5.33 5.93
N LEU A 131 -5.55 5.00 5.28
CA LEU A 131 -5.39 3.70 4.61
C LEU A 131 -5.27 2.56 5.61
N ARG A 132 -4.51 2.75 6.71
CA ARG A 132 -4.36 1.77 7.78
C ARG A 132 -5.73 1.32 8.31
N ALA A 133 -6.63 2.25 8.58
CA ALA A 133 -7.97 1.95 9.11
C ALA A 133 -8.76 1.00 8.19
N LEU A 134 -8.73 1.25 6.88
CA LEU A 134 -9.40 0.38 5.89
C LEU A 134 -8.74 -1.00 5.79
N LEU A 135 -7.41 -1.05 5.72
CA LEU A 135 -6.66 -2.29 5.55
C LEU A 135 -6.76 -3.22 6.76
N SER A 136 -6.81 -2.65 7.97
CA SER A 136 -6.88 -3.40 9.23
C SER A 136 -8.30 -3.81 9.64
N ALA A 137 -9.31 -3.52 8.80
CA ALA A 137 -10.68 -3.92 9.08
C ALA A 137 -10.81 -5.43 9.36
N GLY A 138 -11.40 -5.78 10.50
CA GLY A 138 -11.58 -7.15 10.95
C GLY A 138 -10.41 -7.75 11.74
N LEU A 139 -9.30 -7.02 11.95
CA LEU A 139 -8.24 -7.42 12.88
C LEU A 139 -8.64 -7.09 14.34
N LYS A 140 -8.18 -7.93 15.27
CA LYS A 140 -8.27 -7.69 16.72
C LYS A 140 -6.87 -7.62 17.31
N PHE A 141 -6.62 -6.59 18.08
CA PHE A 141 -5.27 -6.27 18.56
C PHE A 141 -4.98 -6.80 19.97
N ASP A 142 -6.01 -7.08 20.75
CA ASP A 142 -5.95 -7.60 22.12
C ASP A 142 -5.46 -9.06 22.23
N GLU A 143 -5.44 -9.80 21.12
CA GLU A 143 -5.00 -11.20 21.07
C GLU A 143 -3.49 -11.38 20.79
N GLY A 144 -2.73 -10.29 20.57
CA GLY A 144 -1.28 -10.31 20.31
C GLY A 144 -0.88 -10.93 18.97
N ARG A 145 -1.84 -11.16 18.06
CA ARG A 145 -1.61 -11.74 16.73
C ARG A 145 -1.72 -10.74 15.60
N ALA A 146 -2.10 -9.50 15.89
CA ALA A 146 -2.17 -8.43 14.92
C ALA A 146 -1.42 -7.19 15.41
N ILE A 147 -0.71 -6.53 14.52
CA ILE A 147 -0.16 -5.18 14.70
C ILE A 147 -0.49 -4.38 13.44
N ALA A 148 -1.13 -3.21 13.62
CA ALA A 148 -1.43 -2.32 12.50
C ALA A 148 -1.36 -0.85 12.93
N PHE A 149 -0.45 -0.08 12.34
CA PHE A 149 -0.29 1.35 12.63
C PHE A 149 0.18 2.13 11.41
N SER A 150 0.13 3.45 11.52
CA SER A 150 0.67 4.38 10.53
C SER A 150 1.87 5.14 11.06
N ALA A 151 2.80 5.51 10.17
CA ALA A 151 3.94 6.33 10.52
C ALA A 151 3.51 7.74 10.99
N GLU A 152 2.47 8.33 10.36
CA GLU A 152 2.00 9.67 10.68
C GLU A 152 1.39 9.82 12.09
N ARG A 153 1.00 8.69 12.72
CA ARG A 153 0.41 8.65 14.07
C ARG A 153 1.06 7.60 14.96
N ALA A 154 2.35 7.41 14.78
CA ALA A 154 3.08 6.35 15.48
C ALA A 154 3.16 6.57 17.00
N ASP A 155 3.14 7.80 17.47
CA ASP A 155 3.13 8.18 18.89
C ASP A 155 1.74 8.08 19.55
N GLU A 156 0.67 8.00 18.74
CA GLU A 156 -0.71 7.86 19.25
C GLU A 156 -1.14 6.38 19.38
N THR A 157 -0.26 5.43 19.06
CA THR A 157 -0.62 4.00 19.04
C THR A 157 -0.74 3.43 20.44
N SER A 158 -1.64 2.45 20.58
CA SER A 158 -1.83 1.69 21.82
C SER A 158 -1.97 0.20 21.52
N VAL A 159 -1.64 -0.64 22.52
CA VAL A 159 -1.83 -2.09 22.37
C VAL A 159 -3.28 -2.42 22.02
N ALA A 160 -4.25 -1.75 22.64
CA ALA A 160 -5.67 -2.01 22.41
C ALA A 160 -6.14 -1.72 20.98
N ASN A 161 -5.60 -0.68 20.33
CA ASN A 161 -6.06 -0.20 19.02
C ASN A 161 -5.14 -0.59 17.87
N ASN A 162 -3.88 -0.92 18.15
CA ASN A 162 -2.84 -1.10 17.14
C ASN A 162 -1.98 -2.35 17.35
N GLY A 163 -2.07 -3.01 18.53
CA GLY A 163 -1.23 -4.14 18.92
C GLY A 163 0.18 -3.75 19.40
N VAL A 164 0.49 -2.46 19.46
CA VAL A 164 1.77 -1.90 19.92
C VAL A 164 1.54 -0.58 20.62
N GLU A 165 2.23 -0.38 21.76
CA GLU A 165 2.21 0.87 22.50
C GLU A 165 3.26 1.82 21.95
N ASN A 166 2.91 3.10 21.72
CA ASN A 166 3.78 4.15 21.21
C ASN A 166 4.80 3.64 20.17
N ALA A 167 4.34 3.39 18.95
CA ALA A 167 5.16 2.78 17.91
C ALA A 167 6.41 3.61 17.55
N SER A 168 6.39 4.93 17.80
CA SER A 168 7.54 5.81 17.64
C SER A 168 8.65 5.47 18.65
N GLU A 169 8.31 5.36 19.94
CA GLU A 169 9.25 4.93 21.00
C GLU A 169 9.67 3.47 20.79
N TRP A 170 8.69 2.58 20.48
CA TRP A 170 8.98 1.19 20.18
C TRP A 170 9.99 1.04 19.06
N LEU A 171 9.87 1.82 17.97
CA LEU A 171 10.81 1.78 16.85
C LEU A 171 12.13 2.49 17.19
N GLY A 172 12.11 3.50 18.07
CA GLY A 172 13.24 4.38 18.38
C GLY A 172 13.46 5.45 17.30
N MET A 173 12.40 5.80 16.56
CA MET A 173 12.40 6.85 15.55
C MET A 173 11.34 7.90 15.89
N PRO A 174 11.61 9.21 15.70
CA PRO A 174 10.60 10.25 15.89
C PRO A 174 9.48 10.08 14.85
N VAL A 175 8.28 10.60 15.17
CA VAL A 175 7.20 10.69 14.18
C VAL A 175 7.64 11.61 13.04
N PRO A 176 7.63 11.11 11.78
CA PRO A 176 8.08 11.92 10.65
C PRO A 176 7.08 13.03 10.30
N GLU A 177 7.57 14.08 9.66
CA GLU A 177 6.72 15.11 9.07
C GLU A 177 5.76 14.50 8.04
N VAL A 178 4.50 14.97 8.05
CA VAL A 178 3.41 14.39 7.22
C VAL A 178 3.71 14.45 5.71
N TYR A 179 4.48 15.48 5.29
CA TYR A 179 4.88 15.68 3.90
C TYR A 179 6.37 15.48 3.74
N SER A 180 6.84 14.26 3.99
CA SER A 180 8.25 13.89 3.91
C SER A 180 8.47 12.47 3.38
N ALA A 181 9.67 12.18 2.90
CA ALA A 181 10.08 10.85 2.49
C ALA A 181 10.29 9.91 3.70
N GLU A 182 10.57 10.49 4.85
CA GLU A 182 10.84 9.81 6.12
C GLU A 182 9.64 8.99 6.60
N LEU A 183 8.39 9.37 6.23
CA LEU A 183 7.22 8.53 6.48
C LEU A 183 7.38 7.13 5.88
N SER A 184 7.90 7.04 4.66
CA SER A 184 8.14 5.77 4.00
C SER A 184 9.33 5.02 4.59
N GLU A 185 10.38 5.73 4.99
CA GLU A 185 11.52 5.13 5.69
C GLU A 185 11.09 4.50 7.01
N PHE A 186 10.24 5.20 7.78
CA PHE A 186 9.65 4.69 9.03
C PHE A 186 8.89 3.37 8.80
N VAL A 187 8.11 3.28 7.72
CA VAL A 187 7.37 2.05 7.35
C VAL A 187 8.32 0.87 7.16
N PHE A 188 9.42 1.05 6.44
CA PHE A 188 10.40 -0.02 6.20
C PHE A 188 11.18 -0.41 7.45
N ALA A 189 11.61 0.56 8.24
CA ALA A 189 12.30 0.31 9.51
C ALA A 189 11.40 -0.49 10.47
N ALA A 190 10.12 -0.12 10.56
CA ALA A 190 9.14 -0.84 11.36
C ALA A 190 8.93 -2.27 10.83
N GLY A 191 8.88 -2.47 9.51
CA GLY A 191 8.77 -3.79 8.89
C GLY A 191 9.91 -4.73 9.31
N ILE A 192 11.16 -4.26 9.33
CA ILE A 192 12.31 -5.04 9.78
C ILE A 192 12.18 -5.41 11.26
N LYS A 193 11.81 -4.45 12.10
CA LYS A 193 11.64 -4.71 13.53
C LYS A 193 10.52 -5.71 13.80
N LEU A 194 9.40 -5.62 13.08
CA LEU A 194 8.30 -6.58 13.17
C LEU A 194 8.71 -8.00 12.76
N LEU A 195 9.56 -8.17 11.75
CA LEU A 195 10.11 -9.49 11.40
C LEU A 195 10.93 -10.10 12.53
N THR A 196 11.66 -9.28 13.26
CA THR A 196 12.52 -9.73 14.36
C THR A 196 11.70 -10.09 15.60
N GLU A 197 10.77 -9.23 16.01
CA GLU A 197 10.07 -9.32 17.29
C GLU A 197 8.76 -10.09 17.22
N MET A 198 7.89 -9.73 16.26
CA MET A 198 6.57 -10.35 16.10
C MET A 198 6.60 -11.62 15.26
N LYS A 199 7.50 -11.69 14.25
CA LYS A 199 7.59 -12.78 13.26
C LYS A 199 6.24 -13.05 12.60
N PRO A 200 5.66 -12.10 11.87
CA PRO A 200 4.36 -12.25 11.26
C PRO A 200 4.36 -13.34 10.18
N ASP A 201 3.21 -13.96 9.94
CA ASP A 201 3.01 -14.88 8.82
C ASP A 201 2.73 -14.10 7.51
N ILE A 202 2.08 -12.95 7.64
CA ILE A 202 1.81 -12.06 6.52
C ILE A 202 2.00 -10.60 6.95
N MET A 203 2.65 -9.80 6.07
CA MET A 203 2.93 -8.39 6.35
C MET A 203 2.60 -7.52 5.13
N TYR A 204 2.04 -6.34 5.38
CA TYR A 204 1.78 -5.32 4.39
C TYR A 204 2.46 -4.02 4.76
N LEU A 205 3.26 -3.49 3.85
CA LEU A 205 3.98 -2.23 4.00
C LEU A 205 3.55 -1.29 2.87
N SER A 206 3.06 -0.09 3.20
CA SER A 206 2.59 0.88 2.20
C SER A 206 3.22 2.23 2.43
N THR A 207 3.86 2.76 1.40
CA THR A 207 4.52 4.07 1.41
C THR A 207 3.53 5.22 1.16
N THR A 208 4.04 6.42 1.00
CA THR A 208 3.32 7.59 0.49
C THR A 208 3.92 8.02 -0.84
N ASP A 209 3.12 8.59 -1.72
CA ASP A 209 3.48 9.14 -3.02
C ASP A 209 4.05 10.57 -2.98
N TYR A 210 4.47 11.02 -1.78
CA TYR A 210 5.01 12.37 -1.60
C TYR A 210 6.17 12.69 -2.55
N VAL A 211 7.11 11.75 -2.71
CA VAL A 211 8.27 11.91 -3.58
C VAL A 211 7.85 11.99 -5.04
N GLN A 212 6.93 11.15 -5.47
CA GLN A 212 6.41 11.10 -6.83
C GLN A 212 5.59 12.35 -7.21
N HIS A 213 5.02 13.04 -6.21
CA HIS A 213 4.40 14.35 -6.39
C HIS A 213 5.40 15.49 -6.58
N LYS A 214 6.63 15.34 -6.11
CA LYS A 214 7.64 16.40 -6.05
C LYS A 214 8.72 16.26 -7.13
N PHE A 215 9.12 15.05 -7.46
CA PHE A 215 10.30 14.76 -8.25
C PHE A 215 9.98 13.83 -9.40
N SER A 216 10.50 14.15 -10.58
CA SER A 216 10.54 13.21 -11.71
C SER A 216 11.55 12.09 -11.46
N PRO A 217 11.49 10.97 -12.21
CA PRO A 217 12.41 9.84 -12.03
C PRO A 217 13.90 10.20 -12.10
N GLN A 218 14.25 11.23 -12.87
CA GLN A 218 15.64 11.67 -13.11
C GLN A 218 16.16 12.62 -12.01
N GLU A 219 15.28 13.16 -11.18
CA GLU A 219 15.68 14.11 -10.14
C GLU A 219 16.23 13.43 -8.90
N GLN A 220 17.16 14.12 -8.21
CA GLN A 220 17.90 13.56 -7.09
C GLN A 220 16.99 13.08 -5.96
N GLY A 221 15.91 13.81 -5.65
CA GLY A 221 14.98 13.40 -4.59
C GLY A 221 14.27 12.07 -4.85
N ALA A 222 13.95 11.75 -6.11
CA ALA A 222 13.44 10.43 -6.48
C ALA A 222 14.53 9.36 -6.35
N LYS A 223 15.74 9.63 -6.85
CA LYS A 223 16.88 8.71 -6.77
C LYS A 223 17.23 8.37 -5.32
N ASP A 224 17.26 9.34 -4.44
CA ASP A 224 17.54 9.15 -3.01
C ASP A 224 16.48 8.26 -2.35
N PHE A 225 15.20 8.48 -2.67
CA PHE A 225 14.09 7.67 -2.18
C PHE A 225 14.20 6.21 -2.62
N TYR A 226 14.42 5.96 -3.91
CA TYR A 226 14.50 4.60 -4.43
C TYR A 226 15.79 3.88 -4.00
N ALA A 227 16.90 4.58 -3.82
CA ALA A 227 18.10 4.04 -3.19
C ALA A 227 17.88 3.69 -1.71
N MET A 228 17.15 4.53 -0.97
CA MET A 228 16.73 4.22 0.41
C MET A 228 15.86 2.97 0.44
N PHE A 229 14.83 2.90 -0.40
CA PHE A 229 13.97 1.72 -0.49
C PHE A 229 14.75 0.45 -0.79
N ASP A 230 15.67 0.48 -1.77
CA ASP A 230 16.47 -0.70 -2.15
C ASP A 230 17.38 -1.19 -1.01
N ARG A 231 17.93 -0.27 -0.22
CA ARG A 231 18.69 -0.63 0.99
C ARG A 231 17.82 -1.40 1.98
N TYR A 232 16.59 -0.93 2.26
CA TYR A 232 15.66 -1.63 3.13
C TYR A 232 15.17 -2.95 2.53
N LEU A 233 15.00 -3.02 1.23
CA LEU A 233 14.68 -4.26 0.52
C LEU A 233 15.78 -5.30 0.74
N GLY A 234 17.06 -4.90 0.63
CA GLY A 234 18.19 -5.76 0.93
C GLY A 234 18.21 -6.25 2.39
N GLU A 235 17.82 -5.40 3.35
CA GLU A 235 17.70 -5.83 4.76
C GLU A 235 16.55 -6.84 4.95
N LEU A 236 15.39 -6.63 4.32
CA LEU A 236 14.27 -7.58 4.37
C LEU A 236 14.63 -8.94 3.75
N GLN A 237 15.43 -8.95 2.69
CA GLN A 237 15.89 -10.18 2.02
C GLN A 237 16.84 -11.05 2.86
N LYS A 238 17.41 -10.52 3.96
CA LYS A 238 18.22 -11.33 4.89
C LYS A 238 17.38 -12.30 5.72
N PHE A 239 16.07 -12.12 5.77
CA PHE A 239 15.15 -13.02 6.46
C PHE A 239 14.62 -14.11 5.51
N ASP A 240 14.14 -15.23 6.06
CA ASP A 240 13.41 -16.24 5.25
C ASP A 240 11.99 -15.75 4.97
N VAL A 241 11.84 -14.96 3.92
CA VAL A 241 10.59 -14.31 3.54
C VAL A 241 10.28 -14.49 2.05
N ALA A 242 9.03 -14.33 1.67
CA ALA A 242 8.60 -14.14 0.30
C ALA A 242 8.17 -12.68 0.12
N ILE A 243 8.80 -11.94 -0.79
CA ILE A 243 8.54 -10.52 -0.99
C ILE A 243 7.86 -10.30 -2.34
N VAL A 244 6.80 -9.50 -2.34
CA VAL A 244 6.17 -8.91 -3.52
C VAL A 244 6.27 -7.40 -3.39
N VAL A 245 6.79 -6.74 -4.41
CA VAL A 245 6.76 -5.28 -4.57
C VAL A 245 5.71 -4.95 -5.61
N THR A 246 4.81 -4.04 -5.31
CA THR A 246 3.76 -3.56 -6.21
C THR A 246 3.58 -2.06 -6.08
N ALA A 247 2.81 -1.46 -6.98
CA ALA A 247 2.29 -0.11 -6.82
C ALA A 247 0.76 -0.17 -6.86
N ASP A 248 0.10 0.80 -6.25
CA ASP A 248 -1.35 0.98 -6.34
C ASP A 248 -1.73 1.76 -7.60
N HIS A 249 -0.93 2.75 -7.99
CA HIS A 249 -1.01 3.48 -9.25
C HIS A 249 0.37 4.02 -9.66
N GLY A 250 0.44 4.63 -10.83
CA GLY A 250 1.62 5.36 -11.28
C GLY A 250 1.48 6.88 -11.10
N MET A 251 2.51 7.62 -11.48
CA MET A 251 2.53 9.07 -11.49
C MET A 251 3.13 9.57 -12.80
N LYS A 252 2.40 10.42 -13.52
CA LYS A 252 2.87 11.05 -14.76
C LYS A 252 3.07 12.55 -14.58
N PRO A 253 3.89 13.20 -15.42
CA PRO A 253 4.05 14.65 -15.38
C PRO A 253 2.71 15.37 -15.47
N LYS A 254 2.51 16.40 -14.66
CA LYS A 254 1.29 17.22 -14.61
C LYS A 254 1.28 18.34 -15.66
N HIS A 255 2.36 18.54 -16.36
CA HIS A 255 2.53 19.51 -17.45
C HIS A 255 3.42 18.94 -18.54
N ASP A 256 3.28 19.48 -19.75
CA ASP A 256 4.17 19.20 -20.87
C ASP A 256 5.51 19.96 -20.77
N ASP A 257 6.40 19.75 -21.71
CA ASP A 257 7.72 20.43 -21.79
C ASP A 257 7.61 21.97 -21.89
N ASN A 258 6.46 22.48 -22.33
CA ASN A 258 6.16 23.91 -22.42
C ASN A 258 5.48 24.45 -21.15
N LYS A 259 5.43 23.66 -20.06
CA LYS A 259 4.75 23.97 -18.80
C LYS A 259 3.23 24.18 -18.93
N LYS A 260 2.62 23.70 -19.99
CA LYS A 260 1.16 23.67 -20.11
C LYS A 260 0.61 22.48 -19.34
N PRO A 261 -0.52 22.62 -18.62
CA PRO A 261 -1.12 21.52 -17.91
C PRO A 261 -1.40 20.31 -18.84
N ALA A 262 -0.82 19.15 -18.51
CA ALA A 262 -1.06 17.88 -19.18
C ALA A 262 -2.23 17.15 -18.49
N VAL A 263 -3.39 17.78 -18.48
CA VAL A 263 -4.59 17.30 -17.79
C VAL A 263 -5.78 17.23 -18.74
N ILE A 264 -6.65 16.25 -18.51
CA ILE A 264 -7.94 16.16 -19.19
C ILE A 264 -9.00 16.64 -18.21
N LEU A 265 -9.69 17.72 -18.57
CA LEU A 265 -10.80 18.23 -17.76
C LEU A 265 -11.99 17.29 -17.91
N SER A 266 -12.24 16.46 -16.91
CA SER A 266 -13.29 15.43 -16.94
C SER A 266 -14.71 15.96 -16.98
N LEU A 267 -14.95 17.27 -16.76
CA LEU A 267 -16.26 17.91 -16.89
C LEU A 267 -16.90 17.70 -18.27
N ILE A 268 -16.09 17.56 -19.32
CA ILE A 268 -16.58 17.21 -20.67
C ILE A 268 -17.32 15.87 -20.64
N HIS A 269 -16.79 14.89 -19.91
CA HIS A 269 -17.38 13.55 -19.80
C HIS A 269 -18.64 13.51 -18.91
N ILE A 270 -18.78 14.47 -18.01
CA ILE A 270 -19.97 14.62 -17.16
C ILE A 270 -21.07 15.40 -17.88
N SER A 271 -20.71 16.43 -18.65
CA SER A 271 -21.67 17.33 -19.28
C SER A 271 -22.22 16.83 -20.63
N GLU A 272 -21.54 15.88 -21.29
CA GLU A 272 -21.93 15.40 -22.61
C GLU A 272 -22.16 13.88 -22.75
N PRO A 273 -22.47 13.11 -21.70
CA PRO A 273 -22.70 11.67 -21.87
C PRO A 273 -23.96 11.37 -22.72
N THR A 274 -24.88 12.33 -22.86
CA THR A 274 -26.12 12.18 -23.59
C THR A 274 -25.99 12.40 -25.09
N ARG A 275 -25.01 13.17 -25.55
CA ARG A 275 -24.80 13.41 -26.99
C ARG A 275 -24.11 12.26 -27.74
N GLN A 276 -23.38 11.41 -27.03
CA GLN A 276 -22.77 10.20 -27.63
C GLN A 276 -23.72 9.01 -27.75
N ALA A 277 -24.87 9.05 -27.07
CA ALA A 277 -25.87 8.00 -27.16
C ALA A 277 -26.88 8.20 -28.30
N GLU A 278 -26.81 9.32 -29.04
CA GLU A 278 -27.69 9.64 -30.16
C GLU A 278 -27.03 9.49 -31.55
N ILE A 279 -25.82 8.91 -31.60
CA ILE A 279 -25.15 8.51 -32.83
C ILE A 279 -25.09 6.98 -32.86
#